data_0aaedee48d4c2ea84598ca0ebf6e8e5e
#
_entry.id   0aaedee48d4c2ea84598ca0ebf6e8e5e
#
_cell.length_a   1.000
_cell.length_b   1.000
_cell.length_c   1.000
_cell.angle_alpha   90.00
_cell.angle_beta   90.00
_cell.angle_gamma   90.00
#
_symmetry.space_group_name_H-M   'P 1'
#
loop_
_entity.id
_entity.type
_entity.pdbx_description
1 polymer ?
#
loop_
_entity_poly.entity_id
_entity_poly.type
_entity_poly.pdbx_seq_one_letter_code
_entity_poly.pdbx_strand_id
1 'polypeptide(L)'
;MNARPTPALIVSLITLGDPNRLTGGHLYHRRMADAAAGHGATVVFSSFPERPFPLAAAAGPRVLREAHAVGADVLLLDSIAAALAAPSLAVHASRLPVVGTLHQPPGGVDHGRLRTTAQAPLDRLAYRRASLLIAASEHLAGQLRDQGVAPERIRVVPPGRDVAPGPADSAVDLRRGRRAAFLSVANWLPHKGVLELLDAFARLPPDSATLHLAGDELAAPAYAKRIRQRLARPDLAGRVVRHGVQSPGAVAALYAGADAFALPAFRESYGTVWGEAMASGLPVVGWRAGNLPHLLDHGQQGLMAAPGDVAALSRALLKLATDEELRRHMGRAARERSLARPTWEQSAAAYFAAIRSVLSPAVPSGQ
;
A
#
# COMPACT_ATOMS: atom_id res chain seq x y z
N MET A 1 1.94 31.20 -33.30
CA MET A 1 2.08 31.65 -31.90
C MET A 1 2.79 30.52 -31.15
N ASN A 2 4.08 30.69 -30.87
CA ASN A 2 4.83 29.73 -30.06
C ASN A 2 4.38 29.87 -28.64
N ALA A 3 3.66 28.86 -28.10
CA ALA A 3 3.38 28.77 -26.67
C ALA A 3 4.72 28.81 -25.93
N ARG A 4 4.92 29.77 -25.04
CA ARG A 4 6.07 29.78 -24.13
C ARG A 4 6.05 28.45 -23.37
N PRO A 5 7.17 27.72 -23.28
CA PRO A 5 7.21 26.50 -22.47
C PRO A 5 6.76 26.88 -21.05
N THR A 6 5.75 26.19 -20.55
CA THR A 6 5.32 26.32 -19.15
C THR A 6 6.55 26.03 -18.29
N PRO A 7 6.91 26.90 -17.33
CA PRO A 7 8.07 26.65 -16.48
C PRO A 7 7.93 25.27 -15.81
N ALA A 8 8.99 24.50 -15.80
CA ALA A 8 9.00 23.17 -15.20
C ALA A 8 8.67 23.30 -13.71
N LEU A 9 7.65 22.56 -13.26
CA LEU A 9 7.24 22.50 -11.86
C LEU A 9 8.33 21.82 -11.03
N ILE A 10 8.90 22.49 -10.04
CA ILE A 10 9.87 21.91 -9.12
C ILE A 10 9.17 21.52 -7.82
N VAL A 11 9.14 20.22 -7.51
CA VAL A 11 8.52 19.63 -6.32
C VAL A 11 9.62 19.16 -5.37
N SER A 12 9.69 19.71 -4.17
CA SER A 12 10.56 19.17 -3.12
C SER A 12 9.80 18.17 -2.26
N LEU A 13 10.14 16.88 -2.37
CA LEU A 13 9.51 15.80 -1.63
C LEU A 13 10.29 15.53 -0.34
N ILE A 14 9.64 15.82 0.80
CA ILE A 14 10.17 15.59 2.14
C ILE A 14 9.76 14.20 2.60
N THR A 15 10.76 13.32 2.79
CA THR A 15 10.56 11.92 3.22
C THR A 15 11.51 11.52 4.36
N LEU A 16 11.58 10.25 4.72
CA LEU A 16 12.44 9.69 5.76
C LEU A 16 13.37 8.62 5.18
N GLY A 17 14.66 8.75 5.44
CA GLY A 17 15.67 7.77 5.06
C GLY A 17 16.01 7.77 3.58
N ASP A 18 16.46 6.62 3.06
CA ASP A 18 16.81 6.46 1.66
C ASP A 18 15.56 6.37 0.77
N PRO A 19 15.37 7.31 -0.18
CA PRO A 19 14.26 7.28 -1.12
C PRO A 19 14.23 6.03 -2.03
N ASN A 20 15.37 5.30 -2.11
CA ASN A 20 15.49 4.10 -2.93
C ASN A 20 15.03 2.82 -2.23
N ARG A 21 14.54 2.89 -1.02
CA ARG A 21 14.00 1.73 -0.30
C ARG A 21 12.87 1.06 -1.06
N LEU A 22 12.84 -0.29 -1.01
CA LEU A 22 11.78 -1.11 -1.62
C LEU A 22 10.60 -1.29 -0.64
N THR A 23 9.90 -0.20 -0.33
CA THR A 23 8.60 -0.24 0.37
C THR A 23 7.53 0.35 -0.53
N GLY A 24 6.25 0.02 -0.28
CA GLY A 24 5.15 0.47 -1.13
C GLY A 24 5.09 2.01 -1.28
N GLY A 25 5.30 2.76 -0.20
CA GLY A 25 5.32 4.23 -0.24
C GLY A 25 6.51 4.79 -1.03
N HIS A 26 7.72 4.28 -0.77
CA HIS A 26 8.92 4.71 -1.51
C HIS A 26 8.83 4.35 -2.99
N LEU A 27 8.30 3.18 -3.33
CA LEU A 27 8.07 2.79 -4.73
C LEU A 27 7.10 3.74 -5.43
N TYR A 28 6.01 4.13 -4.76
CA TYR A 28 5.07 5.11 -5.29
C TYR A 28 5.77 6.44 -5.59
N HIS A 29 6.53 6.99 -4.63
CA HIS A 29 7.26 8.24 -4.81
C HIS A 29 8.26 8.18 -5.95
N ARG A 30 8.98 7.06 -6.08
CA ARG A 30 9.92 6.85 -7.19
C ARG A 30 9.19 6.84 -8.52
N ARG A 31 8.11 6.07 -8.66
CA ARG A 31 7.31 6.02 -9.90
C ARG A 31 6.79 7.40 -10.29
N MET A 32 6.36 8.22 -9.30
CA MET A 32 5.97 9.61 -9.57
C MET A 32 7.17 10.47 -10.00
N ALA A 33 8.33 10.31 -9.35
CA ALA A 33 9.54 11.05 -9.72
C ALA A 33 10.04 10.67 -11.13
N ASP A 34 10.03 9.38 -11.48
CA ASP A 34 10.43 8.88 -12.80
C ASP A 34 9.50 9.42 -13.91
N ALA A 35 8.21 9.55 -13.64
CA ALA A 35 7.23 10.09 -14.58
C ALA A 35 7.23 11.63 -14.66
N ALA A 36 7.85 12.33 -13.71
CA ALA A 36 7.74 13.78 -13.55
C ALA A 36 8.09 14.56 -14.82
N ALA A 37 9.17 14.18 -15.53
CA ALA A 37 9.62 14.86 -16.74
C ALA A 37 8.54 14.86 -17.84
N GLY A 38 7.83 13.74 -18.02
CA GLY A 38 6.70 13.62 -18.96
C GLY A 38 5.53 14.55 -18.64
N HIS A 39 5.43 14.99 -17.37
CA HIS A 39 4.43 15.95 -16.90
C HIS A 39 4.98 17.35 -16.70
N GLY A 40 6.15 17.71 -17.26
CA GLY A 40 6.76 19.03 -17.11
C GLY A 40 7.06 19.36 -15.64
N ALA A 41 7.55 18.40 -14.88
CA ALA A 41 7.90 18.54 -13.48
C ALA A 41 9.25 17.89 -13.17
N THR A 42 9.84 18.29 -12.05
CA THR A 42 11.04 17.65 -11.47
C THR A 42 10.75 17.41 -9.98
N VAL A 43 11.04 16.21 -9.49
CA VAL A 43 10.91 15.87 -8.07
C VAL A 43 12.31 15.77 -7.46
N VAL A 44 12.56 16.55 -6.40
CA VAL A 44 13.80 16.54 -5.64
C VAL A 44 13.51 16.02 -4.23
N PHE A 45 14.25 15.01 -3.78
CA PHE A 45 14.06 14.42 -2.45
C PHE A 45 14.86 15.18 -1.38
N SER A 46 14.20 15.50 -0.27
CA SER A 46 14.77 16.05 0.95
C SER A 46 14.45 15.12 2.11
N SER A 47 15.45 14.39 2.63
CA SER A 47 15.20 13.29 3.55
C SER A 47 15.59 13.61 4.98
N PHE A 48 14.70 13.26 5.93
CA PHE A 48 15.08 13.13 7.33
C PHE A 48 16.05 11.96 7.52
N PRO A 49 17.03 12.06 8.43
CA PRO A 49 17.93 10.95 8.76
C PRO A 49 17.15 9.82 9.45
N GLU A 50 17.57 8.59 9.22
CA GLU A 50 17.03 7.40 9.91
C GLU A 50 17.50 7.38 11.37
N ARG A 51 16.75 8.04 12.23
CA ARG A 51 16.94 8.05 13.69
C ARG A 51 15.65 7.63 14.38
N PRO A 52 15.73 7.05 15.59
CA PRO A 52 14.54 6.74 16.38
C PRO A 52 13.64 7.97 16.56
N PHE A 53 12.31 7.75 16.41
CA PHE A 53 11.31 8.78 16.74
C PHE A 53 11.34 9.07 18.26
N PRO A 54 11.31 10.36 18.72
CA PRO A 54 11.17 11.59 17.92
C PRO A 54 12.50 12.28 17.55
N LEU A 55 13.65 11.67 17.80
CA LEU A 55 14.97 12.32 17.66
C LEU A 55 15.24 12.83 16.23
N ALA A 56 14.71 12.17 15.22
CA ALA A 56 14.83 12.60 13.82
C ALA A 56 14.24 14.00 13.59
N ALA A 57 13.24 14.43 14.38
CA ALA A 57 12.60 15.74 14.23
C ALA A 57 13.56 16.92 14.46
N ALA A 58 14.66 16.72 15.19
CA ALA A 58 15.69 17.75 15.36
C ALA A 58 16.34 18.19 14.04
N ALA A 59 16.30 17.36 12.99
CA ALA A 59 16.76 17.72 11.65
C ALA A 59 15.77 18.60 10.86
N GLY A 60 14.55 18.82 11.35
CA GLY A 60 13.49 19.53 10.65
C GLY A 60 13.87 20.88 10.07
N PRO A 61 14.49 21.81 10.83
CA PRO A 61 14.90 23.12 10.30
C PRO A 61 15.92 23.01 9.15
N ARG A 62 16.81 22.01 9.19
CA ARG A 62 17.78 21.75 8.12
C ARG A 62 17.07 21.20 6.88
N VAL A 63 16.23 20.16 7.04
CA VAL A 63 15.49 19.52 5.93
C VAL A 63 14.60 20.53 5.22
N LEU A 64 13.91 21.39 5.96
CA LEU A 64 13.08 22.45 5.36
C LEU A 64 13.93 23.48 4.60
N ARG A 65 15.09 23.88 5.11
CA ARG A 65 15.99 24.78 4.38
C ARG A 65 16.49 24.15 3.09
N GLU A 66 16.91 22.90 3.11
CA GLU A 66 17.33 22.13 1.92
C GLU A 66 16.18 22.06 0.91
N ALA A 67 14.95 21.75 1.38
CA ALA A 67 13.77 21.70 0.54
C ALA A 67 13.41 23.04 -0.14
N HIS A 68 13.68 24.18 0.51
CA HIS A 68 13.49 25.49 -0.10
C HIS A 68 14.65 25.88 -1.03
N ALA A 69 15.89 25.47 -0.70
CA ALA A 69 17.09 25.86 -1.45
C ALA A 69 17.14 25.31 -2.89
N VAL A 70 16.36 24.25 -3.20
CA VAL A 70 16.26 23.71 -4.55
C VAL A 70 15.40 24.53 -5.52
N GLY A 71 14.88 25.67 -5.06
CA GLY A 71 14.00 26.53 -5.88
C GLY A 71 12.62 25.89 -6.11
N ALA A 72 12.12 25.11 -5.15
CA ALA A 72 10.84 24.40 -5.26
C ALA A 72 9.67 25.38 -5.37
N ASP A 73 8.65 25.03 -6.16
CA ASP A 73 7.37 25.71 -6.24
C ASP A 73 6.39 25.18 -5.16
N VAL A 74 6.58 23.93 -4.72
CA VAL A 74 5.72 23.25 -3.75
C VAL A 74 6.53 22.31 -2.86
N LEU A 75 6.18 22.24 -1.58
CA LEU A 75 6.67 21.23 -0.65
C LEU A 75 5.70 20.05 -0.62
N LEU A 76 6.19 18.89 -0.95
CA LEU A 76 5.43 17.64 -0.87
C LEU A 76 5.86 16.88 0.39
N LEU A 77 4.92 16.58 1.27
CA LEU A 77 5.16 15.96 2.55
C LEU A 77 4.68 14.51 2.56
N ASP A 78 5.64 13.57 2.62
CA ASP A 78 5.33 12.15 2.78
C ASP A 78 4.80 11.86 4.18
N SER A 79 3.81 10.99 4.27
CA SER A 79 3.18 10.54 5.52
C SER A 79 4.15 9.96 6.56
N ILE A 80 5.27 9.34 6.12
CA ILE A 80 6.27 8.82 7.06
C ILE A 80 7.14 9.92 7.68
N ALA A 81 7.20 11.11 7.08
CA ALA A 81 7.96 12.26 7.54
C ALA A 81 7.09 13.33 8.23
N ALA A 82 5.76 13.22 8.14
CA ALA A 82 4.83 14.27 8.56
C ALA A 82 5.02 14.68 10.03
N ALA A 83 5.04 13.71 10.95
CA ALA A 83 5.25 13.99 12.38
C ALA A 83 6.62 14.63 12.67
N LEU A 84 7.65 14.29 11.90
CA LEU A 84 9.00 14.84 12.06
C LEU A 84 9.10 16.28 11.56
N ALA A 85 8.38 16.61 10.50
CA ALA A 85 8.32 17.94 9.92
C ALA A 85 7.39 18.89 10.71
N ALA A 86 6.40 18.36 11.44
CA ALA A 86 5.35 19.12 12.11
C ALA A 86 5.86 20.26 13.00
N PRO A 87 6.84 20.09 13.91
CA PRO A 87 7.35 21.16 14.75
C PRO A 87 7.95 22.31 13.94
N SER A 88 8.74 21.98 12.92
CA SER A 88 9.37 22.97 12.06
C SER A 88 8.37 23.71 11.16
N LEU A 89 7.39 23.01 10.60
CA LEU A 89 6.29 23.59 9.84
C LEU A 89 5.37 24.49 10.71
N ALA A 90 5.26 24.21 11.99
CA ALA A 90 4.48 25.03 12.91
C ALA A 90 5.14 26.39 13.21
N VAL A 91 6.47 26.40 13.33
CA VAL A 91 7.25 27.62 13.69
C VAL A 91 7.62 28.43 12.44
N HIS A 92 7.96 27.77 11.34
CA HIS A 92 8.37 28.43 10.11
C HIS A 92 7.19 28.46 9.12
N ALA A 93 6.57 29.61 8.96
CA ALA A 93 5.57 29.81 7.91
C ALA A 93 6.25 29.59 6.54
N SER A 94 6.02 28.47 5.91
CA SER A 94 6.47 28.25 4.53
C SER A 94 5.74 29.21 3.61
N ARG A 95 6.49 29.92 2.75
CA ARG A 95 5.91 30.71 1.67
C ARG A 95 5.43 29.81 0.52
N LEU A 96 5.91 28.59 0.47
CA LEU A 96 5.50 27.59 -0.52
C LEU A 96 4.28 26.83 -0.04
N PRO A 97 3.33 26.51 -0.92
CA PRO A 97 2.24 25.61 -0.59
C PRO A 97 2.77 24.24 -0.19
N VAL A 98 2.12 23.64 0.79
CA VAL A 98 2.43 22.29 1.27
C VAL A 98 1.34 21.34 0.78
N VAL A 99 1.74 20.23 0.17
CA VAL A 99 0.85 19.13 -0.23
C VAL A 99 1.26 17.86 0.54
N GLY A 100 0.33 17.23 1.23
CA GLY A 100 0.61 15.94 1.89
C GLY A 100 0.36 14.77 0.94
N THR A 101 1.26 13.78 0.89
CA THR A 101 1.03 12.49 0.22
C THR A 101 0.97 11.37 1.24
N LEU A 102 -0.18 10.71 1.32
CA LEU A 102 -0.48 9.75 2.37
C LEU A 102 -0.54 8.32 1.83
N HIS A 103 0.36 7.49 2.36
CA HIS A 103 0.39 6.03 2.15
C HIS A 103 -0.04 5.27 3.41
N GLN A 104 -0.16 5.97 4.55
CA GLN A 104 -0.61 5.43 5.82
C GLN A 104 -1.41 6.49 6.59
N PRO A 105 -2.29 6.07 7.53
CA PRO A 105 -3.05 7.00 8.35
C PRO A 105 -2.14 7.74 9.35
N PRO A 106 -2.61 8.85 9.93
CA PRO A 106 -1.93 9.50 11.04
C PRO A 106 -1.59 8.53 12.16
N GLY A 107 -0.32 8.51 12.59
CA GLY A 107 0.22 7.55 13.56
C GLY A 107 0.86 6.30 12.94
N GLY A 108 0.71 6.09 11.62
CA GLY A 108 1.29 4.94 10.92
C GLY A 108 0.58 3.62 11.18
N VAL A 109 1.02 2.55 10.52
CA VAL A 109 0.44 1.18 10.64
C VAL A 109 1.38 0.18 11.29
N ASP A 110 2.70 0.40 11.24
CA ASP A 110 3.74 -0.57 11.62
C ASP A 110 4.35 -0.31 13.01
N HIS A 111 3.70 0.54 13.82
CA HIS A 111 4.22 0.96 15.11
C HIS A 111 3.38 0.43 16.27
N GLY A 112 4.01 0.28 17.45
CA GLY A 112 3.32 -0.03 18.70
C GLY A 112 2.37 1.11 19.14
N ARG A 113 1.37 0.78 19.94
CA ARG A 113 0.31 1.73 20.37
C ARG A 113 0.84 3.05 20.92
N LEU A 114 1.89 3.02 21.76
CA LEU A 114 2.48 4.23 22.36
C LEU A 114 3.01 5.19 21.28
N ARG A 115 3.77 4.66 20.29
CA ARG A 115 4.30 5.47 19.20
C ARG A 115 3.16 6.02 18.33
N THR A 116 2.18 5.19 17.95
CA THR A 116 1.02 5.62 17.18
C THR A 116 0.28 6.76 17.86
N THR A 117 0.04 6.65 19.18
CA THR A 117 -0.65 7.70 19.97
C THR A 117 0.15 9.00 20.04
N ALA A 118 1.48 8.91 20.16
CA ALA A 118 2.34 10.10 20.20
C ALA A 118 2.52 10.74 18.81
N GLN A 119 2.57 9.94 17.75
CA GLN A 119 2.82 10.39 16.38
C GLN A 119 1.57 11.01 15.74
N ALA A 120 0.39 10.43 15.92
CA ALA A 120 -0.82 10.85 15.24
C ALA A 120 -1.21 12.34 15.42
N PRO A 121 -1.08 12.97 16.61
CA PRO A 121 -1.32 14.40 16.75
C PRO A 121 -0.35 15.27 15.93
N LEU A 122 0.92 14.84 15.84
CA LEU A 122 1.94 15.55 15.06
C LEU A 122 1.68 15.44 13.56
N ASP A 123 1.32 14.25 13.08
CA ASP A 123 0.91 14.07 11.68
C ASP A 123 -0.27 14.98 11.34
N ARG A 124 -1.30 15.02 12.20
CA ARG A 124 -2.45 15.92 12.00
C ARG A 124 -2.07 17.40 12.03
N LEU A 125 -1.11 17.79 12.88
CA LEU A 125 -0.58 19.16 12.90
C LEU A 125 0.07 19.52 11.56
N ALA A 126 0.90 18.62 11.01
CA ALA A 126 1.49 18.83 9.70
C ALA A 126 0.44 18.90 8.59
N TYR A 127 -0.57 18.02 8.60
CA TYR A 127 -1.63 18.00 7.58
C TYR A 127 -2.57 19.21 7.64
N ARG A 128 -2.71 19.87 8.80
CA ARG A 128 -3.44 21.15 8.88
C ARG A 128 -2.75 22.27 8.09
N ARG A 129 -1.42 22.18 7.92
CA ARG A 129 -0.62 23.14 7.13
C ARG A 129 -0.66 22.82 5.62
N ALA A 130 -1.06 21.63 5.23
CA ALA A 130 -1.15 21.26 3.82
C ALA A 130 -2.39 21.90 3.19
N SER A 131 -2.22 22.49 2.01
CA SER A 131 -3.33 23.00 1.19
C SER A 131 -4.15 21.88 0.58
N LEU A 132 -3.49 20.74 0.32
CA LEU A 132 -4.08 19.53 -0.29
C LEU A 132 -3.47 18.29 0.33
N LEU A 133 -4.27 17.23 0.47
CA LEU A 133 -3.85 15.90 0.88
C LEU A 133 -4.14 14.90 -0.25
N ILE A 134 -3.10 14.28 -0.78
CA ILE A 134 -3.19 13.22 -1.78
C ILE A 134 -3.18 11.89 -1.04
N ALA A 135 -4.30 11.19 -1.03
CA ALA A 135 -4.45 9.88 -0.40
C ALA A 135 -4.26 8.76 -1.44
N ALA A 136 -3.45 7.75 -1.10
CA ALA A 136 -3.20 6.61 -1.98
C ALA A 136 -4.41 5.68 -2.15
N SER A 137 -5.49 5.85 -1.39
CA SER A 137 -6.69 5.00 -1.47
C SER A 137 -7.94 5.70 -0.94
N GLU A 138 -9.12 5.21 -1.35
CA GLU A 138 -10.40 5.66 -0.78
C GLU A 138 -10.51 5.33 0.71
N HIS A 139 -9.91 4.24 1.17
CA HIS A 139 -9.83 3.91 2.59
C HIS A 139 -9.14 5.02 3.40
N LEU A 140 -7.97 5.47 2.93
CA LEU A 140 -7.25 6.59 3.57
C LEU A 140 -8.03 7.90 3.48
N ALA A 141 -8.63 8.20 2.34
CA ALA A 141 -9.46 9.38 2.15
C ALA A 141 -10.67 9.37 3.11
N GLY A 142 -11.33 8.23 3.28
CA GLY A 142 -12.39 8.03 4.27
C GLY A 142 -11.92 8.34 5.69
N GLN A 143 -10.78 7.79 6.10
CA GLN A 143 -10.21 8.06 7.42
C GLN A 143 -9.85 9.54 7.64
N LEU A 144 -9.43 10.27 6.61
CA LEU A 144 -9.19 11.72 6.70
C LEU A 144 -10.51 12.50 6.87
N ARG A 145 -11.56 12.13 6.11
CA ARG A 145 -12.90 12.73 6.25
C ARG A 145 -13.46 12.49 7.65
N ASP A 146 -13.34 11.27 8.18
CA ASP A 146 -13.77 10.91 9.55
C ASP A 146 -13.02 11.71 10.64
N GLN A 147 -11.81 12.19 10.32
CA GLN A 147 -11.01 13.07 11.18
C GLN A 147 -11.28 14.56 10.95
N GLY A 148 -12.29 14.92 10.16
CA GLY A 148 -12.71 16.28 9.92
C GLY A 148 -11.92 17.03 8.85
N VAL A 149 -11.18 16.35 7.99
CA VAL A 149 -10.56 16.99 6.82
C VAL A 149 -11.62 17.23 5.77
N ALA A 150 -11.74 18.49 5.33
CA ALA A 150 -12.71 18.90 4.33
C ALA A 150 -12.50 18.14 2.99
N PRO A 151 -13.55 17.61 2.36
CA PRO A 151 -13.45 16.77 1.16
C PRO A 151 -12.72 17.46 0.00
N GLU A 152 -12.87 18.76 -0.17
CA GLU A 152 -12.20 19.56 -1.21
C GLU A 152 -10.68 19.61 -1.05
N ARG A 153 -10.17 19.36 0.16
CA ARG A 153 -8.74 19.25 0.45
C ARG A 153 -8.19 17.83 0.25
N ILE A 154 -8.99 16.89 -0.18
CA ILE A 154 -8.57 15.51 -0.38
C ILE A 154 -8.67 15.16 -1.88
N ARG A 155 -7.60 14.55 -2.41
CA ARG A 155 -7.60 13.92 -3.73
C ARG A 155 -7.14 12.48 -3.56
N VAL A 156 -7.85 11.56 -4.19
CA VAL A 156 -7.43 10.15 -4.21
C VAL A 156 -6.65 9.90 -5.48
N VAL A 157 -5.37 9.56 -5.32
CA VAL A 157 -4.49 9.17 -6.42
C VAL A 157 -3.87 7.82 -6.06
N PRO A 158 -4.50 6.72 -6.48
CA PRO A 158 -4.00 5.39 -6.15
C PRO A 158 -2.70 5.10 -6.90
N PRO A 159 -1.84 4.21 -6.39
CA PRO A 159 -0.76 3.63 -7.17
C PRO A 159 -1.28 3.04 -8.48
N GLY A 160 -0.50 3.22 -9.53
CA GLY A 160 -0.81 2.62 -10.81
C GLY A 160 -0.70 1.09 -10.75
N ARG A 161 -1.44 0.41 -11.62
CA ARG A 161 -1.26 -1.02 -11.81
C ARG A 161 0.01 -1.29 -12.61
N ASP A 162 0.77 -2.28 -12.20
CA ASP A 162 1.80 -2.86 -13.03
C ASP A 162 1.14 -3.73 -14.13
N VAL A 163 1.83 -3.88 -15.25
CA VAL A 163 1.39 -4.82 -16.28
C VAL A 163 1.46 -6.21 -15.66
N ALA A 164 0.34 -6.95 -15.68
CA ALA A 164 0.36 -8.33 -15.22
C ALA A 164 1.46 -9.08 -16.02
N PRO A 165 2.30 -9.87 -15.36
CA PRO A 165 3.21 -10.73 -16.09
C PRO A 165 2.40 -11.56 -17.07
N GLY A 166 2.90 -11.66 -18.31
CA GLY A 166 2.33 -12.57 -19.31
C GLY A 166 2.27 -13.98 -18.74
N PRO A 167 1.57 -14.92 -19.42
CA PRO A 167 1.57 -16.31 -19.01
C PRO A 167 3.03 -16.74 -18.87
N ALA A 168 3.40 -17.17 -17.66
CA ALA A 168 4.76 -17.65 -17.40
C ALA A 168 4.94 -18.92 -18.25
N ASP A 169 5.98 -18.96 -19.10
CA ASP A 169 6.33 -20.12 -19.92
C ASP A 169 6.62 -21.39 -19.08
N SER A 170 6.66 -21.25 -17.75
CA SER A 170 6.78 -22.35 -16.79
C SER A 170 5.99 -22.00 -15.51
N ALA A 171 4.70 -22.29 -15.50
CA ALA A 171 3.94 -22.26 -14.25
C ALA A 171 4.49 -23.34 -13.30
N VAL A 172 5.00 -22.93 -12.14
CA VAL A 172 5.43 -23.87 -11.10
C VAL A 172 4.20 -24.58 -10.56
N ASP A 173 4.21 -25.92 -10.48
CA ASP A 173 3.12 -26.66 -9.82
C ASP A 173 3.13 -26.38 -8.30
N LEU A 174 2.29 -25.46 -7.90
CA LEU A 174 2.10 -25.09 -6.50
C LEU A 174 1.08 -25.97 -5.77
N ARG A 175 0.29 -26.77 -6.47
CA ARG A 175 -0.74 -27.63 -5.88
C ARG A 175 -0.16 -28.82 -5.11
N ARG A 176 0.99 -29.34 -5.56
CA ARG A 176 1.66 -30.49 -4.95
C ARG A 176 0.71 -31.68 -4.74
N GLY A 177 -0.07 -31.99 -5.78
CA GLY A 177 -1.04 -33.08 -5.76
C GLY A 177 -2.36 -32.76 -5.02
N ARG A 178 -2.59 -31.53 -4.58
CA ARG A 178 -3.86 -31.08 -3.96
C ARG A 178 -4.74 -30.34 -4.96
N ARG A 179 -5.99 -30.05 -4.56
CA ARG A 179 -7.00 -29.47 -5.46
C ARG A 179 -6.69 -28.01 -5.82
N ALA A 180 -6.07 -27.25 -4.91
CA ALA A 180 -5.77 -25.83 -5.10
C ALA A 180 -4.47 -25.41 -4.43
N ALA A 181 -3.89 -24.29 -4.90
CA ALA A 181 -2.76 -23.61 -4.30
C ALA A 181 -3.14 -22.18 -3.92
N PHE A 182 -3.04 -21.84 -2.65
CA PHE A 182 -3.18 -20.48 -2.15
C PHE A 182 -1.82 -19.81 -2.03
N LEU A 183 -1.72 -18.56 -2.47
CA LEU A 183 -0.55 -17.72 -2.28
C LEU A 183 -0.87 -16.60 -1.26
N SER A 184 0.08 -16.32 -0.40
CA SER A 184 0.08 -15.13 0.47
C SER A 184 1.43 -14.44 0.36
N VAL A 185 1.43 -13.17 -0.03
CA VAL A 185 2.65 -12.36 -0.14
C VAL A 185 2.58 -11.25 0.89
N ALA A 186 3.34 -11.38 1.97
CA ALA A 186 3.39 -10.41 3.05
C ALA A 186 4.60 -10.63 3.95
N ASN A 187 5.20 -9.54 4.45
CA ASN A 187 6.13 -9.60 5.57
C ASN A 187 5.38 -10.08 6.83
N TRP A 188 6.04 -10.85 7.69
CA TRP A 188 5.43 -11.40 8.90
C TRP A 188 5.25 -10.35 9.98
N LEU A 189 4.25 -9.50 9.77
CA LEU A 189 3.84 -8.43 10.69
C LEU A 189 2.46 -8.77 11.29
N PRO A 190 2.21 -8.49 12.58
CA PRO A 190 0.94 -8.86 13.23
C PRO A 190 -0.31 -8.40 12.51
N HIS A 191 -0.28 -7.18 11.92
CA HIS A 191 -1.44 -6.63 11.21
C HIS A 191 -1.72 -7.29 9.84
N LYS A 192 -0.81 -8.14 9.33
CA LYS A 192 -1.01 -8.92 8.09
C LYS A 192 -1.82 -10.19 8.29
N GLY A 193 -2.04 -10.64 9.53
CA GLY A 193 -2.93 -11.74 9.84
C GLY A 193 -2.44 -13.12 9.42
N VAL A 194 -1.12 -13.35 9.35
CA VAL A 194 -0.54 -14.63 8.91
C VAL A 194 -0.88 -15.77 9.88
N LEU A 195 -0.95 -15.51 11.20
CA LEU A 195 -1.37 -16.52 12.18
C LEU A 195 -2.82 -16.92 11.97
N GLU A 196 -3.70 -15.97 11.77
CA GLU A 196 -5.12 -16.16 11.52
C GLU A 196 -5.34 -16.92 10.19
N LEU A 197 -4.52 -16.65 9.18
CA LEU A 197 -4.52 -17.42 7.93
C LEU A 197 -4.13 -18.88 8.17
N LEU A 198 -3.07 -19.15 8.94
CA LEU A 198 -2.64 -20.49 9.28
C LEU A 198 -3.70 -21.25 10.10
N ASP A 199 -4.35 -20.55 11.04
CA ASP A 199 -5.42 -21.15 11.85
C ASP A 199 -6.68 -21.47 11.02
N ALA A 200 -7.02 -20.62 10.07
CA ALA A 200 -8.11 -20.87 9.13
C ALA A 200 -7.78 -22.02 8.16
N PHE A 201 -6.56 -22.02 7.62
CA PHE A 201 -6.09 -23.01 6.66
C PHE A 201 -5.96 -24.43 7.28
N ALA A 202 -5.56 -24.51 8.54
CA ALA A 202 -5.45 -25.78 9.26
C ALA A 202 -6.79 -26.52 9.38
N ARG A 203 -7.92 -25.81 9.33
CA ARG A 203 -9.27 -26.40 9.40
C ARG A 203 -9.72 -27.04 8.08
N LEU A 204 -9.00 -26.83 6.98
CA LEU A 204 -9.34 -27.42 5.69
C LEU A 204 -8.95 -28.91 5.68
N PRO A 205 -9.68 -29.77 4.95
CA PRO A 205 -9.25 -31.15 4.68
C PRO A 205 -7.83 -31.19 4.11
N PRO A 206 -6.99 -32.17 4.48
CA PRO A 206 -5.57 -32.22 4.11
C PRO A 206 -5.27 -32.20 2.61
N ASP A 207 -6.17 -32.77 1.81
CA ASP A 207 -6.05 -32.90 0.35
C ASP A 207 -6.58 -31.69 -0.43
N SER A 208 -7.23 -30.74 0.26
CA SER A 208 -7.94 -29.65 -0.40
C SER A 208 -7.02 -28.58 -0.97
N ALA A 209 -5.93 -28.23 -0.28
CA ALA A 209 -5.05 -27.14 -0.75
C ALA A 209 -3.64 -27.19 -0.17
N THR A 210 -2.75 -26.48 -0.88
CA THR A 210 -1.41 -26.06 -0.41
C THR A 210 -1.44 -24.56 -0.15
N LEU A 211 -0.71 -24.08 0.86
CA LEU A 211 -0.52 -22.66 1.16
C LEU A 211 0.94 -22.27 0.95
N HIS A 212 1.19 -21.25 0.15
CA HIS A 212 2.51 -20.68 -0.13
C HIS A 212 2.64 -19.31 0.53
N LEU A 213 3.68 -19.13 1.36
CA LEU A 213 3.98 -17.88 2.07
C LEU A 213 5.26 -17.27 1.51
N ALA A 214 5.20 -16.05 0.99
CA ALA A 214 6.36 -15.29 0.53
C ALA A 214 6.43 -13.93 1.26
N GLY A 215 7.63 -13.50 1.62
CA GLY A 215 7.89 -12.23 2.31
C GLY A 215 8.93 -12.37 3.41
N ASP A 216 9.24 -11.26 4.08
CA ASP A 216 10.23 -11.22 5.14
C ASP A 216 9.70 -11.88 6.42
N GLU A 217 10.32 -13.01 6.77
CA GLU A 217 10.02 -13.79 7.98
C GLU A 217 10.64 -13.19 9.25
N LEU A 218 11.48 -12.17 9.15
CA LEU A 218 12.20 -11.55 10.26
C LEU A 218 11.70 -10.14 10.60
N ALA A 219 10.72 -9.63 9.84
CA ALA A 219 10.17 -8.28 10.01
C ALA A 219 9.67 -7.99 11.45
N ALA A 220 9.19 -9.01 12.18
CA ALA A 220 8.80 -8.91 13.58
C ALA A 220 9.20 -10.20 14.34
N PRO A 221 10.38 -10.27 14.98
CA PRO A 221 10.95 -11.50 15.53
C PRO A 221 10.02 -12.26 16.51
N ALA A 222 9.34 -11.54 17.40
CA ALA A 222 8.40 -12.16 18.35
C ALA A 222 7.18 -12.79 17.66
N TYR A 223 6.64 -12.13 16.62
CA TYR A 223 5.53 -12.64 15.83
C TYR A 223 5.99 -13.82 14.96
N ALA A 224 7.16 -13.72 14.34
CA ALA A 224 7.78 -14.79 13.57
C ALA A 224 8.00 -16.06 14.41
N LYS A 225 8.38 -15.94 15.70
CA LYS A 225 8.46 -17.08 16.62
C LYS A 225 7.11 -17.79 16.77
N ARG A 226 6.02 -17.03 16.93
CA ARG A 226 4.66 -17.58 17.03
C ARG A 226 4.23 -18.29 15.73
N ILE A 227 4.53 -17.70 14.57
CA ILE A 227 4.25 -18.31 13.27
C ILE A 227 5.00 -19.64 13.12
N ARG A 228 6.31 -19.70 13.44
CA ARG A 228 7.09 -20.94 13.39
C ARG A 228 6.55 -22.00 14.33
N GLN A 229 6.14 -21.65 15.53
CA GLN A 229 5.47 -22.56 16.47
C GLN A 229 4.14 -23.09 15.90
N ARG A 230 3.36 -22.24 15.23
CA ARG A 230 2.11 -22.66 14.57
C ARG A 230 2.35 -23.62 13.41
N LEU A 231 3.35 -23.33 12.58
CA LEU A 231 3.74 -24.17 11.43
C LEU A 231 4.26 -25.55 11.83
N ALA A 232 4.83 -25.68 13.03
CA ALA A 232 5.35 -26.95 13.55
C ALA A 232 4.25 -27.94 13.99
N ARG A 233 2.97 -27.53 14.01
CA ARG A 233 1.87 -28.42 14.40
C ARG A 233 1.53 -29.41 13.28
N PRO A 234 1.13 -30.66 13.63
CA PRO A 234 0.86 -31.72 12.65
C PRO A 234 -0.23 -31.40 11.62
N ASP A 235 -1.21 -30.57 11.99
CA ASP A 235 -2.34 -30.16 11.14
C ASP A 235 -1.93 -29.32 9.91
N LEU A 236 -0.70 -28.76 9.92
CA LEU A 236 -0.11 -28.02 8.80
C LEU A 236 1.06 -28.76 8.11
N ALA A 237 1.43 -29.94 8.61
CA ALA A 237 2.58 -30.67 8.10
C ALA A 237 2.45 -30.97 6.59
N GLY A 238 3.48 -30.64 5.80
CA GLY A 238 3.52 -30.86 4.35
C GLY A 238 2.52 -30.05 3.52
N ARG A 239 1.78 -29.13 4.14
CA ARG A 239 0.72 -28.33 3.48
C ARG A 239 1.10 -26.87 3.27
N VAL A 240 2.09 -26.37 4.01
CA VAL A 240 2.55 -24.97 3.93
C VAL A 240 3.98 -24.91 3.44
N VAL A 241 4.22 -24.09 2.43
CA VAL A 241 5.54 -23.87 1.82
C VAL A 241 5.96 -22.43 2.11
N ARG A 242 7.15 -22.26 2.68
CA ARG A 242 7.74 -20.94 2.91
C ARG A 242 8.76 -20.64 1.82
N HIS A 243 8.66 -19.46 1.24
CA HIS A 243 9.57 -18.99 0.19
C HIS A 243 10.57 -17.96 0.71
N GLY A 244 10.29 -17.32 1.87
CA GLY A 244 11.08 -16.18 2.34
C GLY A 244 10.95 -14.96 1.42
N VAL A 245 11.95 -14.09 1.44
CA VAL A 245 12.02 -12.92 0.55
C VAL A 245 12.35 -13.42 -0.86
N GLN A 246 11.56 -12.97 -1.84
CA GLN A 246 11.69 -13.37 -3.24
C GLN A 246 11.97 -12.16 -4.15
N SER A 247 12.64 -12.40 -5.27
CA SER A 247 12.78 -11.39 -6.33
C SER A 247 11.42 -11.09 -6.99
N PRO A 248 11.24 -9.92 -7.62
CA PRO A 248 9.99 -9.59 -8.32
C PRO A 248 9.58 -10.65 -9.36
N GLY A 249 10.55 -11.20 -10.11
CA GLY A 249 10.27 -12.26 -11.09
C GLY A 249 9.82 -13.58 -10.44
N ALA A 250 10.41 -13.96 -9.30
CA ALA A 250 10.00 -15.14 -8.55
C ALA A 250 8.58 -14.96 -7.94
N VAL A 251 8.27 -13.78 -7.43
CA VAL A 251 6.91 -13.45 -6.95
C VAL A 251 5.90 -13.53 -8.09
N ALA A 252 6.25 -13.02 -9.29
CA ALA A 252 5.39 -13.11 -10.47
C ALA A 252 5.11 -14.56 -10.87
N ALA A 253 6.12 -15.46 -10.81
CA ALA A 253 5.95 -16.89 -11.06
C ALA A 253 5.03 -17.56 -10.01
N LEU A 254 5.10 -17.15 -8.74
CA LEU A 254 4.19 -17.63 -7.69
C LEU A 254 2.75 -17.17 -7.96
N TYR A 255 2.51 -15.92 -8.38
CA TYR A 255 1.18 -15.47 -8.78
C TYR A 255 0.65 -16.27 -9.97
N ALA A 256 1.48 -16.56 -10.96
CA ALA A 256 1.08 -17.32 -12.16
C ALA A 256 0.73 -18.79 -11.84
N GLY A 257 1.38 -19.41 -10.84
CA GLY A 257 1.15 -20.79 -10.44
C GLY A 257 0.06 -21.00 -9.39
N ALA A 258 -0.43 -19.93 -8.76
CA ALA A 258 -1.44 -20.00 -7.72
C ALA A 258 -2.88 -20.08 -8.29
N ASP A 259 -3.80 -20.63 -7.50
CA ASP A 259 -5.23 -20.69 -7.81
C ASP A 259 -6.05 -19.61 -7.14
N ALA A 260 -5.57 -19.11 -6.01
CA ALA A 260 -6.19 -18.02 -5.26
C ALA A 260 -5.17 -17.31 -4.37
N PHE A 261 -5.46 -16.08 -4.00
CA PHE A 261 -4.65 -15.28 -3.09
C PHE A 261 -5.34 -15.12 -1.73
N ALA A 262 -4.60 -15.28 -0.64
CA ALA A 262 -5.14 -15.18 0.70
C ALA A 262 -4.28 -14.28 1.59
N LEU A 263 -4.82 -13.12 2.00
CA LEU A 263 -4.16 -12.23 2.95
C LEU A 263 -5.22 -11.52 3.83
N PRO A 264 -5.47 -12.04 5.04
CA PRO A 264 -6.43 -11.47 5.98
C PRO A 264 -5.79 -10.35 6.81
N ALA A 265 -5.33 -9.27 6.14
CA ALA A 265 -4.74 -8.14 6.82
C ALA A 265 -5.79 -7.34 7.58
N PHE A 266 -5.51 -7.03 8.85
CA PHE A 266 -6.35 -6.17 9.70
C PHE A 266 -6.20 -4.69 9.37
N ARG A 267 -5.02 -4.30 8.90
CA ARG A 267 -4.69 -2.93 8.49
C ARG A 267 -3.86 -2.98 7.23
N GLU A 268 -4.39 -2.41 6.17
CA GLU A 268 -3.71 -2.26 4.88
C GLU A 268 -4.23 -1.00 4.22
N SER A 269 -3.36 -0.03 4.03
CA SER A 269 -3.75 1.29 3.52
C SER A 269 -4.09 1.29 2.05
N TYR A 270 -3.41 0.46 1.24
CA TYR A 270 -3.62 0.37 -0.19
C TYR A 270 -3.81 -1.09 -0.67
N GLY A 271 -2.88 -1.99 -0.35
CA GLY A 271 -2.95 -3.40 -0.71
C GLY A 271 -2.42 -3.70 -2.12
N THR A 272 -1.19 -3.29 -2.40
CA THR A 272 -0.51 -3.56 -3.68
C THR A 272 -0.59 -5.04 -4.04
N VAL A 273 -0.30 -5.94 -3.09
CA VAL A 273 -0.30 -7.39 -3.32
C VAL A 273 -1.69 -7.96 -3.66
N TRP A 274 -2.78 -7.34 -3.16
CA TRP A 274 -4.14 -7.69 -3.58
C TRP A 274 -4.37 -7.28 -5.04
N GLY A 275 -3.89 -6.07 -5.41
CA GLY A 275 -3.97 -5.59 -6.79
C GLY A 275 -3.18 -6.45 -7.76
N GLU A 276 -1.98 -6.89 -7.38
CA GLU A 276 -1.13 -7.82 -8.15
C GLU A 276 -1.80 -9.19 -8.33
N ALA A 277 -2.38 -9.74 -7.25
CA ALA A 277 -3.13 -10.98 -7.30
C ALA A 277 -4.34 -10.88 -8.26
N MET A 278 -5.13 -9.81 -8.15
CA MET A 278 -6.26 -9.56 -9.03
C MET A 278 -5.82 -9.39 -10.49
N ALA A 279 -4.73 -8.66 -10.74
CA ALA A 279 -4.15 -8.50 -12.09
C ALA A 279 -3.71 -9.85 -12.69
N SER A 280 -3.24 -10.76 -11.84
CA SER A 280 -2.86 -12.14 -12.21
C SER A 280 -4.08 -13.07 -12.38
N GLY A 281 -5.30 -12.57 -12.21
CA GLY A 281 -6.53 -13.34 -12.34
C GLY A 281 -6.83 -14.25 -11.13
N LEU A 282 -6.29 -13.94 -9.96
CA LEU A 282 -6.55 -14.70 -8.74
C LEU A 282 -7.71 -14.10 -7.95
N PRO A 283 -8.71 -14.89 -7.54
CA PRO A 283 -9.68 -14.46 -6.56
C PRO A 283 -8.99 -14.23 -5.20
N VAL A 284 -9.42 -13.20 -4.47
CA VAL A 284 -8.79 -12.79 -3.22
C VAL A 284 -9.64 -13.20 -2.01
N VAL A 285 -9.00 -13.76 -0.98
CA VAL A 285 -9.61 -14.03 0.32
C VAL A 285 -8.93 -13.18 1.40
N GLY A 286 -9.73 -12.49 2.21
CA GLY A 286 -9.19 -11.66 3.30
C GLY A 286 -10.25 -11.17 4.27
N TRP A 287 -9.84 -10.29 5.19
CA TRP A 287 -10.78 -9.62 6.05
C TRP A 287 -11.50 -8.47 5.33
N ARG A 288 -12.75 -8.20 5.72
CA ARG A 288 -13.45 -6.96 5.36
C ARG A 288 -12.87 -5.79 6.16
N ALA A 289 -11.60 -5.47 5.89
CA ALA A 289 -10.83 -4.47 6.61
C ALA A 289 -9.81 -3.77 5.70
N GLY A 290 -9.30 -2.62 6.15
CA GLY A 290 -8.38 -1.82 5.37
C GLY A 290 -8.97 -1.45 4.01
N ASN A 291 -8.13 -1.43 2.98
CA ASN A 291 -8.57 -1.06 1.63
C ASN A 291 -9.23 -2.21 0.84
N LEU A 292 -9.26 -3.46 1.35
CA LEU A 292 -9.81 -4.59 0.60
C LEU A 292 -11.27 -4.38 0.16
N PRO A 293 -12.20 -3.82 0.99
CA PRO A 293 -13.57 -3.55 0.58
C PRO A 293 -13.73 -2.51 -0.54
N HIS A 294 -12.67 -1.71 -0.81
CA HIS A 294 -12.64 -0.75 -1.92
C HIS A 294 -12.03 -1.36 -3.20
N LEU A 295 -11.29 -2.46 -3.07
CA LEU A 295 -10.66 -3.14 -4.20
C LEU A 295 -11.58 -4.17 -4.83
N LEU A 296 -12.39 -4.88 -4.04
CA LEU A 296 -13.26 -5.95 -4.52
C LEU A 296 -14.64 -5.93 -3.84
N ASP A 297 -15.62 -6.46 -4.53
CA ASP A 297 -16.96 -6.74 -4.03
C ASP A 297 -17.03 -8.20 -3.60
N HIS A 298 -17.52 -8.43 -2.37
CA HIS A 298 -17.67 -9.78 -1.82
C HIS A 298 -18.55 -10.66 -2.70
N GLY A 299 -18.04 -11.83 -3.07
CA GLY A 299 -18.77 -12.76 -3.93
C GLY A 299 -18.54 -12.55 -5.43
N GLN A 300 -17.88 -11.47 -5.84
CA GLN A 300 -17.61 -11.17 -7.25
C GLN A 300 -16.11 -11.45 -7.60
N GLN A 301 -15.19 -10.75 -6.98
CA GLN A 301 -13.74 -10.88 -7.24
C GLN A 301 -13.03 -11.65 -6.14
N GLY A 302 -13.73 -12.05 -5.09
CA GLY A 302 -13.17 -12.74 -3.95
C GLY A 302 -14.15 -12.85 -2.79
N LEU A 303 -13.67 -13.35 -1.67
CA LEU A 303 -14.46 -13.61 -0.47
C LEU A 303 -13.87 -12.85 0.73
N MET A 304 -14.70 -12.09 1.42
CA MET A 304 -14.30 -11.36 2.63
C MET A 304 -15.02 -11.93 3.86
N ALA A 305 -14.28 -12.13 4.94
CA ALA A 305 -14.83 -12.47 6.25
C ALA A 305 -14.73 -11.26 7.20
N ALA A 306 -15.50 -11.26 8.28
CA ALA A 306 -15.36 -10.25 9.33
C ALA A 306 -13.97 -10.36 9.98
N PRO A 307 -13.31 -9.24 10.34
CA PRO A 307 -12.00 -9.28 10.98
C PRO A 307 -11.98 -10.16 12.22
N GLY A 308 -11.06 -11.14 12.24
CA GLY A 308 -10.92 -12.09 13.36
C GLY A 308 -11.84 -13.31 13.30
N ASP A 309 -12.84 -13.36 12.40
CA ASP A 309 -13.67 -14.58 12.23
C ASP A 309 -12.92 -15.64 11.41
N VAL A 310 -12.02 -16.34 12.10
CA VAL A 310 -11.20 -17.42 11.53
C VAL A 310 -12.06 -18.55 10.94
N ALA A 311 -13.26 -18.78 11.48
CA ALA A 311 -14.17 -19.80 10.98
C ALA A 311 -14.76 -19.41 9.61
N ALA A 312 -15.20 -18.16 9.47
CA ALA A 312 -15.68 -17.65 8.17
C ALA A 312 -14.53 -17.58 7.14
N LEU A 313 -13.32 -17.20 7.55
CA LEU A 313 -12.14 -17.24 6.68
C LEU A 313 -11.86 -18.66 6.19
N SER A 314 -11.92 -19.66 7.09
CA SER A 314 -11.75 -21.07 6.74
C SER A 314 -12.81 -21.54 5.74
N ARG A 315 -14.08 -21.18 5.93
CA ARG A 315 -15.15 -21.50 4.97
C ARG A 315 -14.90 -20.87 3.59
N ALA A 316 -14.44 -19.62 3.56
CA ALA A 316 -14.09 -18.94 2.32
C ALA A 316 -12.93 -19.65 1.57
N LEU A 317 -11.88 -20.01 2.31
CA LEU A 317 -10.76 -20.78 1.76
C LEU A 317 -11.22 -22.14 1.24
N LEU A 318 -12.03 -22.89 2.02
CA LEU A 318 -12.53 -24.19 1.63
C LEU A 318 -13.38 -24.11 0.35
N LYS A 319 -14.27 -23.11 0.26
CA LYS A 319 -15.10 -22.89 -0.91
C LYS A 319 -14.25 -22.69 -2.17
N LEU A 320 -13.21 -21.83 -2.12
CA LEU A 320 -12.31 -21.67 -3.25
C LEU A 320 -11.39 -22.87 -3.47
N ALA A 321 -11.07 -23.66 -2.46
CA ALA A 321 -10.27 -24.88 -2.63
C ALA A 321 -11.01 -25.97 -3.40
N THR A 322 -12.32 -26.09 -3.19
CA THR A 322 -13.12 -27.21 -3.71
C THR A 322 -13.92 -26.88 -4.97
N ASP A 323 -14.21 -25.60 -5.22
CA ASP A 323 -15.02 -25.13 -6.35
C ASP A 323 -14.14 -24.43 -7.38
N GLU A 324 -13.67 -25.20 -8.38
CA GLU A 324 -12.80 -24.70 -9.43
C GLU A 324 -13.51 -23.72 -10.37
N GLU A 325 -14.79 -23.96 -10.66
CA GLU A 325 -15.56 -23.09 -11.54
C GLU A 325 -15.73 -21.71 -10.91
N LEU A 326 -16.08 -21.67 -9.61
CA LEU A 326 -16.15 -20.43 -8.85
C LEU A 326 -14.79 -19.69 -8.83
N ARG A 327 -13.67 -20.42 -8.60
CA ARG A 327 -12.33 -19.82 -8.64
C ARG A 327 -12.06 -19.14 -9.97
N ARG A 328 -12.33 -19.86 -11.08
CA ARG A 328 -12.12 -19.32 -12.43
C ARG A 328 -13.02 -18.13 -12.72
N HIS A 329 -14.28 -18.19 -12.30
CA HIS A 329 -15.24 -17.09 -12.47
C HIS A 329 -14.77 -15.85 -11.71
N MET A 330 -14.49 -15.98 -10.42
CA MET A 330 -14.02 -14.86 -9.58
C MET A 330 -12.66 -14.33 -10.05
N GLY A 331 -11.76 -15.20 -10.50
CA GLY A 331 -10.47 -14.82 -11.05
C GLY A 331 -10.57 -13.95 -12.30
N ARG A 332 -11.46 -14.30 -13.23
CA ARG A 332 -11.74 -13.44 -14.40
C ARG A 332 -12.28 -12.08 -14.00
N ALA A 333 -13.27 -12.05 -13.11
CA ALA A 333 -13.84 -10.80 -12.59
C ALA A 333 -12.79 -9.95 -11.84
N ALA A 334 -11.88 -10.59 -11.09
CA ALA A 334 -10.76 -9.92 -10.42
C ALA A 334 -9.81 -9.25 -11.43
N ARG A 335 -9.44 -9.97 -12.50
CA ARG A 335 -8.60 -9.44 -13.57
C ARG A 335 -9.26 -8.25 -14.28
N GLU A 336 -10.52 -8.39 -14.67
CA GLU A 336 -11.28 -7.30 -15.32
C GLU A 336 -11.31 -6.05 -14.45
N ARG A 337 -11.64 -6.20 -13.16
CA ARG A 337 -11.65 -5.08 -12.21
C ARG A 337 -10.26 -4.46 -12.04
N SER A 338 -9.19 -5.27 -12.02
CA SER A 338 -7.83 -4.77 -11.95
C SER A 338 -7.43 -3.98 -13.20
N LEU A 339 -7.85 -4.42 -14.39
CA LEU A 339 -7.58 -3.72 -15.65
C LEU A 339 -8.30 -2.36 -15.75
N ALA A 340 -9.43 -2.20 -15.07
CA ALA A 340 -10.12 -0.92 -14.97
C ALA A 340 -9.44 0.10 -14.04
N ARG A 341 -8.41 -0.31 -13.27
CA ARG A 341 -7.65 0.59 -12.38
C ARG A 341 -6.64 1.41 -13.19
N PRO A 342 -6.26 2.60 -12.71
CA PRO A 342 -5.33 3.45 -13.44
C PRO A 342 -3.98 2.78 -13.67
N THR A 343 -3.36 3.08 -14.78
CA THR A 343 -1.94 2.80 -15.02
C THR A 343 -1.07 3.76 -14.22
N TRP A 344 0.24 3.49 -14.11
CA TRP A 344 1.19 4.41 -13.48
C TRP A 344 1.21 5.77 -14.17
N GLU A 345 1.08 5.81 -15.51
CA GLU A 345 1.00 7.06 -16.26
C GLU A 345 -0.26 7.87 -15.91
N GLN A 346 -1.42 7.21 -15.83
CA GLN A 346 -2.67 7.86 -15.42
C GLN A 346 -2.62 8.35 -13.96
N SER A 347 -1.99 7.58 -13.08
CA SER A 347 -1.77 8.00 -11.68
C SER A 347 -0.83 9.20 -11.60
N ALA A 348 0.25 9.23 -12.38
CA ALA A 348 1.17 10.35 -12.45
C ALA A 348 0.49 11.61 -13.00
N ALA A 349 -0.31 11.49 -14.07
CA ALA A 349 -1.09 12.60 -14.61
C ALA A 349 -2.02 13.21 -13.55
N ALA A 350 -2.78 12.37 -12.84
CA ALA A 350 -3.67 12.82 -11.76
C ALA A 350 -2.89 13.44 -10.59
N TYR A 351 -1.73 12.88 -10.25
CA TYR A 351 -0.86 13.36 -9.17
C TYR A 351 -0.33 14.76 -9.44
N PHE A 352 0.27 14.98 -10.62
CA PHE A 352 0.81 16.30 -10.97
C PHE A 352 -0.29 17.32 -11.25
N ALA A 353 -1.46 16.91 -11.76
CA ALA A 353 -2.62 17.78 -11.86
C ALA A 353 -3.10 18.25 -10.47
N ALA A 354 -3.16 17.35 -9.48
CA ALA A 354 -3.51 17.69 -8.11
C ALA A 354 -2.49 18.66 -7.48
N ILE A 355 -1.19 18.44 -7.69
CA ILE A 355 -0.15 19.35 -7.20
C ILE A 355 -0.28 20.75 -7.85
N ARG A 356 -0.51 20.83 -9.16
CA ARG A 356 -0.67 22.10 -9.86
C ARG A 356 -1.90 22.90 -9.41
N SER A 357 -2.97 22.21 -8.98
CA SER A 357 -4.18 22.87 -8.52
C SER A 357 -3.98 23.78 -7.30
N VAL A 358 -2.93 23.57 -6.50
CA VAL A 358 -2.62 24.44 -5.35
C VAL A 358 -1.76 25.64 -5.72
N LEU A 359 -1.20 25.68 -6.93
CA LEU A 359 -0.38 26.79 -7.44
C LEU A 359 -1.20 27.81 -8.24
N SER A 360 -2.36 27.38 -8.76
CA SER A 360 -3.27 28.29 -9.45
C SER A 360 -4.05 29.10 -8.39
N PRO A 361 -4.14 30.44 -8.50
CA PRO A 361 -5.01 31.19 -7.63
C PRO A 361 -6.44 30.67 -7.77
N ALA A 362 -7.11 30.40 -6.65
CA ALA A 362 -8.52 30.04 -6.66
C ALA A 362 -9.27 31.12 -7.44
N VAL A 363 -9.85 30.74 -8.59
CA VAL A 363 -10.83 31.61 -9.26
C VAL A 363 -11.99 31.73 -8.27
N PRO A 364 -12.30 32.94 -7.73
CA PRO A 364 -13.44 33.07 -6.85
C PRO A 364 -14.66 32.64 -7.66
N SER A 365 -15.38 31.63 -7.17
CA SER A 365 -16.71 31.26 -7.69
C SER A 365 -17.57 32.50 -7.56
N GLY A 366 -17.73 33.21 -8.67
CA GLY A 366 -18.58 34.38 -8.77
C GLY A 366 -19.99 34.02 -8.33
N GLN A 367 -20.57 34.95 -7.60
CA GLN A 367 -21.90 35.07 -7.03
C GLN A 367 -23.03 34.59 -7.95
#